data_156465c3e2c5e868084a029aaaa50438
#
_entry.id   156465c3e2c5e868084a029aaaa50438
#
_cell.length_a   1.000
_cell.length_b   1.000
_cell.length_c   1.000
_cell.angle_alpha   90.00
_cell.angle_beta   90.00
_cell.angle_gamma   90.00
#
_symmetry.space_group_name_H-M   'P 1'
#
loop_
_entity.id
_entity.type
_entity.pdbx_description
1 polymer ?
#
loop_
_entity_poly.entity_id
_entity_poly.type
_entity_poly.pdbx_seq_one_letter_code
_entity_poly.pdbx_strand_id
1 'polypeptide(L)'
;QLNWSNINEGSCQYAMAFSDNSNCNGFYAPNYGRNWGSTVSYAESHDEERVSYKVLNYGNSATLRNTSNNGQRMTRLGSLAAQMLTAPGPKMIWQFQELGNEQTTKKNGNENDTDPKGIYWNYLNDANRKGLYDSYSELCWLRRSNPDLFSQSATITMKCTASDWSAGRYTHLVNGG
;
A
#
# COMPACT_ATOMS: atom_id res chain seq x y z
N GLN A 1 16.19 1.84 17.17
CA GLN A 1 14.96 1.05 17.34
C GLN A 1 13.99 1.41 16.21
N LEU A 2 13.43 0.41 15.51
CA LEU A 2 12.38 0.61 14.52
C LEU A 2 11.02 0.30 15.15
N ASN A 3 10.06 1.16 14.88
CA ASN A 3 8.66 0.98 15.28
C ASN A 3 7.83 0.58 14.05
N TRP A 4 6.80 -0.20 14.26
CA TRP A 4 5.82 -0.52 13.23
C TRP A 4 4.85 0.64 13.05
N SER A 5 4.56 1.00 11.80
CA SER A 5 3.58 2.03 11.44
C SER A 5 2.53 1.41 10.54
N ASN A 6 1.45 0.97 11.17
CA ASN A 6 0.30 0.37 10.49
C ASN A 6 -0.52 1.45 9.77
N ILE A 7 -0.64 1.32 8.45
CA ILE A 7 -1.45 2.21 7.59
C ILE A 7 -2.57 1.41 6.91
N ASN A 8 -2.96 0.28 7.47
CA ASN A 8 -3.93 -0.62 6.83
C ASN A 8 -5.29 0.05 6.62
N GLU A 9 -5.86 0.71 7.63
CA GLU A 9 -7.17 1.34 7.49
C GLU A 9 -7.19 2.38 6.35
N GLY A 10 -6.26 3.32 6.36
CA GLY A 10 -6.13 4.33 5.30
C GLY A 10 -5.89 3.70 3.93
N SER A 11 -5.08 2.65 3.87
CA SER A 11 -4.78 1.88 2.65
C SER A 11 -6.02 1.18 2.11
N CYS A 12 -6.81 0.54 2.98
CA CYS A 12 -8.06 -0.11 2.60
C CYS A 12 -9.06 0.90 2.05
N GLN A 13 -9.31 2.01 2.75
CA GLN A 13 -10.23 3.05 2.29
C GLN A 13 -9.79 3.66 0.95
N TYR A 14 -8.49 3.96 0.83
CA TYR A 14 -7.91 4.44 -0.43
C TYR A 14 -8.12 3.44 -1.58
N ALA A 15 -7.77 2.18 -1.38
CA ALA A 15 -7.89 1.15 -2.41
C ALA A 15 -9.35 0.84 -2.76
N MET A 16 -10.25 0.84 -1.77
CA MET A 16 -11.70 0.69 -1.95
C MET A 16 -12.38 1.88 -2.64
N ALA A 17 -11.65 2.97 -2.92
CA ALA A 17 -12.15 4.20 -3.52
C ALA A 17 -13.15 4.98 -2.64
N PHE A 18 -12.93 4.99 -1.34
CA PHE A 18 -13.58 5.92 -0.41
C PHE A 18 -12.63 7.06 -0.05
N SER A 19 -13.13 8.30 -0.05
CA SER A 19 -12.38 9.49 0.38
C SER A 19 -12.18 9.52 1.88
N ASP A 20 -13.22 9.19 2.62
CA ASP A 20 -13.21 9.23 4.07
C ASP A 20 -12.26 8.18 4.65
N ASN A 21 -11.56 8.57 5.71
CA ASN A 21 -10.55 7.73 6.41
C ASN A 21 -9.40 7.20 5.52
N SER A 22 -9.25 7.70 4.29
CA SER A 22 -8.24 7.24 3.33
C SER A 22 -6.87 7.91 3.50
N ASN A 23 -6.50 8.28 4.72
CA ASN A 23 -5.24 8.94 5.01
C ASN A 23 -4.07 7.96 4.95
N CYS A 24 -3.15 8.19 3.99
CA CYS A 24 -1.94 7.40 3.80
C CYS A 24 -0.65 8.18 4.15
N ASN A 25 -0.74 9.38 4.73
CA ASN A 25 0.43 10.20 5.08
C ASN A 25 1.41 9.49 6.03
N GLY A 26 0.95 8.52 6.80
CA GLY A 26 1.79 7.74 7.71
C GLY A 26 2.79 6.82 7.03
N PHE A 27 2.74 6.66 5.72
CA PHE A 27 3.84 6.03 4.99
C PHE A 27 5.16 6.80 5.08
N TYR A 28 5.10 8.09 5.40
CA TYR A 28 6.28 8.92 5.66
C TYR A 28 6.33 9.30 7.15
N ALA A 29 7.29 8.75 7.88
CA ALA A 29 7.38 8.88 9.34
C ALA A 29 7.34 10.34 9.85
N PRO A 30 8.02 11.33 9.21
CA PRO A 30 7.97 12.71 9.66
C PRO A 30 6.58 13.36 9.61
N ASN A 31 5.65 12.87 8.77
CA ASN A 31 4.28 13.37 8.75
C ASN A 31 3.52 13.10 10.08
N TYR A 32 4.03 12.19 10.89
CA TYR A 32 3.51 11.90 12.25
C TYR A 32 4.49 12.31 13.35
N GLY A 33 5.39 13.26 13.07
CA GLY A 33 6.34 13.77 14.05
C GLY A 33 7.41 12.76 14.46
N ARG A 34 7.64 11.72 13.68
CA ARG A 34 8.66 10.71 13.93
C ARG A 34 9.93 10.99 13.12
N ASN A 35 11.06 10.59 13.62
CA ASN A 35 12.32 10.74 12.89
C ASN A 35 12.30 9.90 11.62
N TRP A 36 12.93 10.40 10.56
CA TRP A 36 13.17 9.64 9.34
C TRP A 36 13.83 8.28 9.65
N GLY A 37 13.36 7.24 9.01
CA GLY A 37 13.90 5.89 9.20
C GLY A 37 13.57 5.21 10.54
N SER A 38 12.83 5.87 11.43
CA SER A 38 12.48 5.30 12.74
C SER A 38 11.31 4.30 12.70
N THR A 39 10.61 4.22 11.58
CA THR A 39 9.45 3.34 11.43
C THR A 39 9.55 2.48 10.19
N VAL A 40 9.04 1.24 10.29
CA VAL A 40 8.68 0.42 9.14
C VAL A 40 7.20 0.61 8.89
N SER A 41 6.83 1.29 7.80
CA SER A 41 5.43 1.49 7.44
C SER A 41 4.95 0.47 6.41
N TYR A 42 3.68 0.09 6.50
CA TYR A 42 3.11 -0.96 5.68
C TYR A 42 1.60 -0.77 5.50
N ALA A 43 1.08 -1.37 4.41
CA ALA A 43 -0.36 -1.40 4.12
C ALA A 43 -1.04 -2.65 4.68
N GLU A 44 -0.33 -3.76 4.81
CA GLU A 44 -0.84 -5.04 5.34
C GLU A 44 0.23 -5.72 6.20
N SER A 45 -0.24 -6.53 7.16
CA SER A 45 0.59 -7.47 7.92
C SER A 45 -0.19 -8.75 8.24
N HIS A 46 0.34 -9.58 9.14
CA HIS A 46 -0.33 -10.79 9.63
C HIS A 46 -1.53 -10.50 10.53
N ASP A 47 -1.60 -9.29 11.10
CA ASP A 47 -2.65 -8.90 12.06
C ASP A 47 -3.89 -8.28 11.40
N GLU A 48 -3.71 -7.64 10.23
CA GLU A 48 -4.80 -6.93 9.57
C GLU A 48 -5.38 -7.73 8.40
N GLU A 49 -6.59 -7.33 7.99
CA GLU A 49 -7.19 -7.90 6.78
C GLU A 49 -6.49 -7.40 5.52
N ARG A 50 -6.41 -8.25 4.52
CA ARG A 50 -5.83 -7.94 3.21
C ARG A 50 -6.54 -6.77 2.54
N VAL A 51 -5.78 -5.83 2.00
CA VAL A 51 -6.34 -4.71 1.24
C VAL A 51 -7.12 -5.22 0.03
N SER A 52 -6.58 -6.20 -0.69
CA SER A 52 -7.26 -6.78 -1.86
C SER A 52 -8.58 -7.47 -1.50
N TYR A 53 -8.65 -8.16 -0.35
CA TYR A 53 -9.89 -8.73 0.18
C TYR A 53 -10.93 -7.64 0.46
N LYS A 54 -10.51 -6.54 1.09
CA LYS A 54 -11.39 -5.40 1.38
C LYS A 54 -11.93 -4.78 0.09
N VAL A 55 -11.09 -4.58 -0.93
CA VAL A 55 -11.52 -4.02 -2.23
C VAL A 55 -12.52 -4.94 -2.91
N LEU A 56 -12.30 -6.26 -2.89
CA LEU A 56 -13.20 -7.23 -3.51
C LEU A 56 -14.58 -7.24 -2.87
N ASN A 57 -14.64 -7.20 -1.53
CA ASN A 57 -15.87 -7.43 -0.79
C ASN A 57 -16.62 -6.14 -0.42
N TYR A 58 -15.90 -5.02 -0.29
CA TYR A 58 -16.46 -3.77 0.25
C TYR A 58 -16.10 -2.53 -0.58
N GLY A 59 -15.50 -2.70 -1.75
CA GLY A 59 -15.11 -1.59 -2.61
C GLY A 59 -16.31 -0.75 -3.06
N ASN A 60 -16.08 0.55 -3.27
CA ASN A 60 -17.10 1.51 -3.69
C ASN A 60 -17.58 1.21 -5.12
N SER A 61 -18.72 0.56 -5.26
CA SER A 61 -19.29 0.15 -6.54
C SER A 61 -19.63 1.33 -7.47
N ALA A 62 -19.93 2.50 -6.91
CA ALA A 62 -20.19 3.71 -7.70
C ALA A 62 -18.94 4.21 -8.42
N THR A 63 -17.76 4.07 -7.80
CA THR A 63 -16.48 4.53 -8.36
C THR A 63 -15.76 3.42 -9.11
N LEU A 64 -15.75 2.21 -8.57
CA LEU A 64 -15.04 1.07 -9.15
C LEU A 64 -15.87 0.33 -10.21
N ARG A 65 -17.11 0.74 -10.45
CA ARG A 65 -18.08 0.16 -11.39
C ARG A 65 -18.34 -1.33 -11.18
N ASN A 66 -17.30 -2.12 -10.97
CA ASN A 66 -17.41 -3.55 -10.71
C ASN A 66 -16.22 -4.00 -9.84
N THR A 67 -16.45 -4.15 -8.53
CA THR A 67 -15.43 -4.57 -7.56
C THR A 67 -14.90 -5.98 -7.81
N SER A 68 -15.67 -6.83 -8.49
CA SER A 68 -15.23 -8.16 -8.89
C SER A 68 -14.28 -8.15 -10.10
N ASN A 69 -14.13 -6.99 -10.79
CA ASN A 69 -13.19 -6.87 -11.89
C ASN A 69 -11.74 -6.89 -11.38
N ASN A 70 -11.02 -7.97 -11.68
CA ASN A 70 -9.66 -8.20 -11.22
C ASN A 70 -8.68 -7.10 -11.70
N GLY A 71 -8.80 -6.67 -12.96
CA GLY A 71 -7.94 -5.61 -13.51
C GLY A 71 -8.10 -4.28 -12.76
N GLN A 72 -9.34 -3.88 -12.45
CA GLN A 72 -9.59 -2.65 -11.67
C GLN A 72 -9.01 -2.76 -10.25
N ARG A 73 -9.17 -3.92 -9.59
CA ARG A 73 -8.57 -4.13 -8.26
C ARG A 73 -7.05 -4.03 -8.32
N MET A 74 -6.40 -4.74 -9.23
CA MET A 74 -4.94 -4.70 -9.37
C MET A 74 -4.43 -3.30 -9.69
N THR A 75 -5.12 -2.52 -10.52
CA THR A 75 -4.79 -1.11 -10.78
C THR A 75 -4.88 -0.26 -9.50
N ARG A 76 -5.91 -0.45 -8.69
CA ARG A 76 -6.05 0.27 -7.41
C ARG A 76 -4.94 -0.10 -6.42
N LEU A 77 -4.59 -1.38 -6.35
CA LEU A 77 -3.48 -1.85 -5.51
C LEU A 77 -2.12 -1.32 -6.00
N GLY A 78 -1.92 -1.23 -7.32
CA GLY A 78 -0.73 -0.60 -7.90
C GLY A 78 -0.62 0.89 -7.54
N SER A 79 -1.73 1.61 -7.56
CA SER A 79 -1.78 3.01 -7.10
C SER A 79 -1.43 3.15 -5.61
N LEU A 80 -1.91 2.23 -4.76
CA LEU A 80 -1.53 2.18 -3.34
C LEU A 80 -0.03 1.85 -3.17
N ALA A 81 0.48 0.89 -3.94
CA ALA A 81 1.90 0.54 -3.93
C ALA A 81 2.77 1.76 -4.28
N ALA A 82 2.36 2.56 -5.28
CA ALA A 82 3.04 3.79 -5.63
C ALA A 82 3.07 4.78 -4.46
N GLN A 83 1.94 5.00 -3.77
CA GLN A 83 1.88 5.88 -2.58
C GLN A 83 2.81 5.37 -1.46
N MET A 84 2.82 4.06 -1.21
CA MET A 84 3.64 3.46 -0.17
C MET A 84 5.13 3.52 -0.50
N LEU A 85 5.50 3.09 -1.71
CA LEU A 85 6.91 2.88 -2.08
C LEU A 85 7.61 4.15 -2.55
N THR A 86 6.89 5.20 -2.92
CA THR A 86 7.49 6.52 -3.18
C THR A 86 7.71 7.33 -1.89
N ALA A 87 7.11 6.96 -0.77
CA ALA A 87 7.42 7.57 0.52
C ALA A 87 8.78 7.07 1.03
N PRO A 88 9.73 7.96 1.44
CA PRO A 88 11.02 7.58 2.00
C PRO A 88 10.91 6.80 3.31
N GLY A 89 12.03 6.18 3.70
CA GLY A 89 12.14 5.36 4.90
C GLY A 89 11.77 3.89 4.68
N PRO A 90 11.96 3.03 5.70
CA PRO A 90 11.72 1.59 5.62
C PRO A 90 10.26 1.24 5.32
N LYS A 91 10.07 0.23 4.49
CA LYS A 91 8.75 -0.30 4.12
C LYS A 91 8.72 -1.81 4.27
N MET A 92 7.55 -2.34 4.61
CA MET A 92 7.29 -3.77 4.55
C MET A 92 6.27 -4.06 3.47
N ILE A 93 6.60 -5.00 2.60
CA ILE A 93 5.67 -5.66 1.69
C ILE A 93 5.38 -7.02 2.32
N TRP A 94 4.14 -7.26 2.70
CA TRP A 94 3.79 -8.53 3.29
C TRP A 94 3.52 -9.59 2.21
N GLN A 95 3.70 -10.84 2.58
CA GLN A 95 3.56 -12.04 1.75
C GLN A 95 2.37 -11.96 0.76
N PHE A 96 2.66 -12.01 -0.54
CA PHE A 96 1.71 -11.95 -1.65
C PHE A 96 0.86 -10.66 -1.76
N GLN A 97 1.21 -9.59 -1.03
CA GLN A 97 0.62 -8.27 -1.24
C GLN A 97 0.89 -7.78 -2.67
N GLU A 98 2.09 -8.04 -3.17
CA GLU A 98 2.54 -7.71 -4.52
C GLU A 98 1.82 -8.47 -5.63
N LEU A 99 1.07 -9.50 -5.29
CA LEU A 99 0.20 -10.26 -6.18
C LEU A 99 -1.29 -10.06 -5.90
N GLY A 100 -1.61 -9.09 -5.03
CA GLY A 100 -3.00 -8.77 -4.68
C GLY A 100 -3.74 -9.94 -4.04
N ASN A 101 -3.09 -10.59 -3.05
CA ASN A 101 -3.72 -11.70 -2.34
C ASN A 101 -5.04 -11.25 -1.69
N GLU A 102 -6.13 -11.91 -2.04
CA GLU A 102 -7.49 -11.60 -1.60
C GLU A 102 -8.08 -12.66 -0.66
N GLN A 103 -7.23 -13.57 -0.17
CA GLN A 103 -7.67 -14.53 0.85
C GLN A 103 -7.72 -13.84 2.22
N THR A 104 -8.85 -13.99 2.91
CA THR A 104 -9.00 -13.40 4.25
C THR A 104 -7.92 -13.90 5.19
N THR A 105 -7.45 -13.00 6.05
CA THR A 105 -6.57 -13.35 7.17
C THR A 105 -7.34 -13.88 8.37
N LYS A 106 -8.66 -13.72 8.36
CA LYS A 106 -9.55 -14.15 9.44
C LYS A 106 -9.93 -15.62 9.31
N LYS A 107 -9.91 -16.33 10.42
CA LYS A 107 -10.42 -17.68 10.52
C LYS A 107 -11.56 -17.70 11.55
N ASN A 108 -12.70 -18.23 11.16
CA ASN A 108 -13.89 -18.31 12.02
C ASN A 108 -14.32 -16.95 12.62
N GLY A 109 -14.11 -15.84 11.88
CA GLY A 109 -14.45 -14.49 12.35
C GLY A 109 -13.41 -13.85 13.28
N ASN A 110 -12.30 -14.53 13.56
CA ASN A 110 -11.22 -13.99 14.39
C ASN A 110 -10.26 -13.14 13.53
N GLU A 111 -9.99 -11.88 13.96
CA GLU A 111 -9.16 -10.94 13.20
C GLU A 111 -7.65 -11.22 13.30
N ASN A 112 -7.22 -11.83 14.40
CA ASN A 112 -5.81 -12.05 14.71
C ASN A 112 -5.43 -13.53 14.56
N ASP A 113 -5.76 -14.11 13.41
CA ASP A 113 -5.40 -15.49 13.14
C ASP A 113 -3.91 -15.62 12.84
N THR A 114 -3.17 -16.25 13.75
CA THR A 114 -1.73 -16.51 13.64
C THR A 114 -1.39 -17.79 12.86
N ASP A 115 -2.38 -18.51 12.36
CA ASP A 115 -2.17 -19.70 11.55
C ASP A 115 -1.33 -19.40 10.29
N PRO A 116 -0.58 -20.38 9.77
CA PRO A 116 0.16 -20.23 8.53
C PRO A 116 -0.73 -19.78 7.39
N LYS A 117 -0.29 -18.78 6.63
CA LYS A 117 -1.02 -18.29 5.46
C LYS A 117 -0.66 -19.09 4.23
N GLY A 118 -1.62 -19.23 3.31
CA GLY A 118 -1.42 -19.97 2.08
C GLY A 118 -0.34 -19.41 1.16
N ILE A 119 0.16 -20.25 0.27
CA ILE A 119 1.17 -19.93 -0.73
C ILE A 119 0.48 -19.87 -2.10
N TYR A 120 0.59 -18.73 -2.79
CA TYR A 120 -0.22 -18.41 -3.97
C TYR A 120 0.64 -18.03 -5.19
N TRP A 121 1.76 -18.72 -5.45
CA TRP A 121 2.60 -18.44 -6.63
C TRP A 121 1.87 -18.62 -7.96
N ASN A 122 0.81 -19.42 -7.99
CA ASN A 122 -0.07 -19.56 -9.15
C ASN A 122 -0.76 -18.25 -9.57
N TYR A 123 -0.81 -17.24 -8.70
CA TYR A 123 -1.30 -15.89 -9.03
C TYR A 123 -0.49 -15.20 -10.13
N LEU A 124 0.77 -15.58 -10.33
CA LEU A 124 1.58 -15.10 -11.44
C LEU A 124 1.05 -15.51 -12.83
N ASN A 125 0.18 -16.52 -12.91
CA ASN A 125 -0.46 -16.92 -14.15
C ASN A 125 -1.60 -15.98 -14.59
N ASP A 126 -2.07 -15.09 -13.70
CA ASP A 126 -3.04 -14.05 -14.02
C ASP A 126 -2.32 -12.78 -14.47
N ALA A 127 -2.61 -12.31 -15.69
CA ALA A 127 -1.91 -11.16 -16.28
C ALA A 127 -2.07 -9.86 -15.47
N ASN A 128 -3.23 -9.64 -14.83
CA ASN A 128 -3.46 -8.43 -14.03
C ASN A 128 -2.65 -8.48 -12.74
N ARG A 129 -2.57 -9.64 -12.08
CA ARG A 129 -1.77 -9.84 -10.87
C ARG A 129 -0.27 -9.77 -11.18
N LYS A 130 0.14 -10.33 -12.32
CA LYS A 130 1.51 -10.17 -12.80
C LYS A 130 1.85 -8.71 -13.05
N GLY A 131 0.95 -7.93 -13.65
CA GLY A 131 1.13 -6.48 -13.84
C GLY A 131 1.27 -5.72 -12.52
N LEU A 132 0.55 -6.13 -11.47
CA LEU A 132 0.75 -5.59 -10.12
C LEU A 132 2.14 -5.95 -9.58
N TYR A 133 2.56 -7.20 -9.70
CA TYR A 133 3.90 -7.66 -9.30
C TYR A 133 5.00 -6.87 -10.01
N ASP A 134 4.86 -6.67 -11.32
CA ASP A 134 5.81 -5.89 -12.12
C ASP A 134 5.88 -4.44 -11.62
N SER A 135 4.75 -3.83 -11.28
CA SER A 135 4.70 -2.48 -10.67
C SER A 135 5.43 -2.41 -9.33
N TYR A 136 5.28 -3.40 -8.47
CA TYR A 136 6.06 -3.48 -7.21
C TYR A 136 7.55 -3.62 -7.49
N SER A 137 7.93 -4.46 -8.45
CA SER A 137 9.31 -4.66 -8.86
C SER A 137 9.95 -3.37 -9.36
N GLU A 138 9.27 -2.64 -10.24
CA GLU A 138 9.73 -1.36 -10.80
C GLU A 138 9.86 -0.28 -9.71
N LEU A 139 8.91 -0.20 -8.79
CA LEU A 139 8.97 0.74 -7.65
C LEU A 139 10.14 0.41 -6.69
N CYS A 140 10.39 -0.85 -6.44
CA CYS A 140 11.55 -1.29 -5.65
C CYS A 140 12.87 -0.98 -6.38
N TRP A 141 12.90 -1.19 -7.69
CA TRP A 141 14.05 -0.84 -8.52
C TRP A 141 14.29 0.68 -8.52
N LEU A 142 13.23 1.49 -8.67
CA LEU A 142 13.30 2.96 -8.58
C LEU A 142 13.97 3.40 -7.26
N ARG A 143 13.54 2.84 -6.13
CA ARG A 143 14.13 3.15 -4.81
C ARG A 143 15.61 2.77 -4.75
N ARG A 144 15.95 1.58 -5.25
CA ARG A 144 17.32 1.07 -5.24
C ARG A 144 18.25 1.87 -6.13
N SER A 145 17.76 2.30 -7.29
CA SER A 145 18.54 3.03 -8.29
C SER A 145 18.71 4.52 -7.99
N ASN A 146 17.89 5.07 -7.09
CA ASN A 146 17.89 6.49 -6.74
C ASN A 146 17.90 6.67 -5.20
N PRO A 147 18.91 6.14 -4.48
CA PRO A 147 18.91 6.16 -3.02
C PRO A 147 18.82 7.56 -2.42
N ASP A 148 19.34 8.56 -3.11
CA ASP A 148 19.34 9.95 -2.66
C ASP A 148 17.92 10.56 -2.60
N LEU A 149 17.03 10.16 -3.53
CA LEU A 149 15.62 10.58 -3.50
C LEU A 149 14.86 10.03 -2.30
N PHE A 150 15.34 8.96 -1.68
CA PHE A 150 14.72 8.27 -0.55
C PHE A 150 15.53 8.41 0.74
N SER A 151 16.56 9.27 0.74
CA SER A 151 17.41 9.54 1.89
C SER A 151 16.77 10.54 2.86
N GLN A 152 17.42 10.70 4.02
CA GLN A 152 17.00 11.68 5.01
C GLN A 152 17.14 13.14 4.50
N SER A 153 18.05 13.40 3.59
CA SER A 153 18.32 14.73 3.02
C SER A 153 17.39 15.10 1.87
N ALA A 154 16.59 14.16 1.37
CA ALA A 154 15.64 14.43 0.29
C ALA A 154 14.51 15.36 0.77
N THR A 155 14.17 16.35 -0.04
CA THR A 155 12.96 17.16 0.15
C THR A 155 11.75 16.37 -0.36
N ILE A 156 10.76 16.22 0.50
CA ILE A 156 9.54 15.49 0.15
C ILE A 156 8.29 16.34 0.37
N THR A 157 7.40 16.31 -0.59
CA THR A 157 6.01 16.77 -0.44
C THR A 157 5.09 15.59 -0.72
N MET A 158 4.34 15.15 0.29
CA MET A 158 3.39 14.05 0.17
C MET A 158 1.98 14.54 0.45
N LYS A 159 1.07 14.35 -0.51
CA LYS A 159 -0.34 14.71 -0.44
C LYS A 159 -1.19 13.46 -0.53
N CYS A 160 -1.46 12.83 0.61
CA CYS A 160 -2.12 11.54 0.72
C CYS A 160 -3.20 11.51 1.80
N THR A 161 -3.71 12.66 2.21
CA THR A 161 -4.82 12.75 3.18
C THR A 161 -6.18 12.57 2.50
N ALA A 162 -7.24 12.38 3.28
CA ALA A 162 -8.62 12.34 2.77
C ALA A 162 -8.99 13.63 2.01
N SER A 163 -8.55 14.80 2.51
CA SER A 163 -8.80 16.10 1.88
C SER A 163 -8.11 16.29 0.53
N ASP A 164 -7.08 15.51 0.24
CA ASP A 164 -6.37 15.58 -1.04
C ASP A 164 -7.06 14.76 -2.14
N TRP A 165 -8.18 14.09 -1.84
CA TRP A 165 -8.84 13.16 -2.74
C TRP A 165 -9.26 13.79 -4.07
N SER A 166 -9.95 14.94 -4.01
CA SER A 166 -10.44 15.63 -5.21
C SER A 166 -9.35 16.36 -5.98
N ALA A 167 -8.30 16.81 -5.28
CA ALA A 167 -7.15 17.49 -5.90
C ALA A 167 -6.13 16.52 -6.52
N GLY A 168 -6.32 15.21 -6.33
CA GLY A 168 -5.35 14.20 -6.69
C GLY A 168 -4.25 14.05 -5.64
N ARG A 169 -3.82 12.80 -5.45
CA ARG A 169 -2.76 12.46 -4.49
C ARG A 169 -1.44 12.28 -5.21
N TYR A 170 -0.38 12.76 -4.59
CA TYR A 170 0.96 12.66 -5.16
C TYR A 170 2.04 12.63 -4.09
N THR A 171 3.19 12.11 -4.48
CA THR A 171 4.45 12.27 -3.76
C THR A 171 5.45 12.97 -4.69
N HIS A 172 6.02 14.07 -4.23
CA HIS A 172 7.07 14.79 -4.92
C HIS A 172 8.36 14.64 -4.13
N LEU A 173 9.36 14.07 -4.76
CA LEU A 173 10.68 13.82 -4.20
C LEU A 173 11.70 14.67 -4.96
N VAL A 174 12.49 15.42 -4.23
CA VAL A 174 13.60 16.20 -4.79
C VAL A 174 14.86 15.85 -4.02
N ASN A 175 15.93 15.51 -4.72
CA ASN A 175 17.23 15.41 -4.11
C ASN A 175 17.66 16.81 -3.64
N GLY A 176 17.88 16.96 -2.35
CA GLY A 176 18.36 18.20 -1.75
C GLY A 176 19.86 18.37 -2.00
N GLY A 177 20.23 18.54 -3.26
CA GLY A 177 21.60 18.94 -3.61
C GLY A 177 21.79 20.43 -3.46
#